data_95011478f20d7ef452a7e4635ce419d9
#
_entry.id   95011478f20d7ef452a7e4635ce419d9
#
_cell.length_a   1.000
_cell.length_b   1.000
_cell.length_c   1.000
_cell.angle_alpha   90.00
_cell.angle_beta   90.00
_cell.angle_gamma   90.00
#
_symmetry.space_group_name_H-M   'P 1'
#
loop_
_entity.id
_entity.type
_entity.pdbx_description
1 polymer ?
#
loop_
_entity_poly.entity_id
_entity_poly.type
_entity_poly.pdbx_seq_one_letter_code
_entity_poly.pdbx_strand_id
1 'polypeptide(L)'
;MELVAPIATAAAALRVRRLGELTPASQLLLALFLVHYANRAVVQPLRNPPRSPLNASVLISAVLFNAANGYLQGTWLAAHGGRSAAASWPAPLGLVLFLLGFAGNVWHDNVLIQLRRQKWPATSQVRGLTSPYSIPHGGLFALVSYPNYLCECV
;
A
#
# COMPACT_ATOMS: atom_id res chain seq x y z
N MET A 1 -9.41 7.27 0.61
CA MET A 1 -9.53 6.58 -0.70
C MET A 1 -8.90 5.19 -0.69
N GLU A 2 -7.82 4.98 0.01
CA GLU A 2 -7.08 3.71 0.02
C GLU A 2 -7.83 2.55 0.70
N LEU A 3 -8.78 2.83 1.58
CA LEU A 3 -9.64 1.79 2.20
C LEU A 3 -10.60 1.12 1.20
N VAL A 4 -10.84 1.72 0.04
CA VAL A 4 -11.76 1.18 -0.97
C VAL A 4 -11.25 -0.15 -1.51
N ALA A 5 -9.96 -0.27 -1.81
CA ALA A 5 -9.37 -1.50 -2.35
C ALA A 5 -9.53 -2.70 -1.40
N PRO A 6 -9.10 -2.65 -0.13
CA PRO A 6 -9.21 -3.81 0.75
C PRO A 6 -10.68 -4.18 1.06
N ILE A 7 -11.57 -3.20 1.16
CA ILE A 7 -13.01 -3.45 1.35
C ILE A 7 -13.58 -4.13 0.10
N ALA A 8 -13.30 -3.62 -1.09
CA ALA A 8 -13.77 -4.21 -2.35
C ALA A 8 -13.21 -5.62 -2.55
N THR A 9 -11.92 -5.86 -2.24
CA THR A 9 -11.29 -7.17 -2.35
C THR A 9 -11.93 -8.18 -1.40
N ALA A 10 -12.06 -7.83 -0.12
CA ALA A 10 -12.68 -8.70 0.87
C ALA A 10 -14.15 -9.00 0.52
N ALA A 11 -14.92 -7.96 0.17
CA ALA A 11 -16.33 -8.11 -0.21
C ALA A 11 -16.50 -9.00 -1.46
N ALA A 12 -15.67 -8.80 -2.48
CA ALA A 12 -15.72 -9.61 -3.71
C ALA A 12 -15.31 -11.07 -3.44
N ALA A 13 -14.26 -11.30 -2.68
CA ALA A 13 -13.83 -12.65 -2.32
C ALA A 13 -14.91 -13.40 -1.51
N LEU A 14 -15.50 -12.75 -0.50
CA LEU A 14 -16.52 -13.33 0.37
C LEU A 14 -17.88 -13.48 -0.31
N ARG A 15 -18.16 -12.68 -1.36
CA ARG A 15 -19.36 -12.84 -2.20
C ARG A 15 -19.29 -14.11 -3.04
N VAL A 16 -18.11 -14.46 -3.52
CA VAL A 16 -17.90 -15.66 -4.36
C VAL A 16 -17.81 -16.92 -3.51
N ARG A 17 -17.11 -16.83 -2.36
CA ARG A 17 -16.92 -17.96 -1.42
C ARG A 17 -16.93 -17.46 0.02
N ARG A 18 -17.47 -18.28 0.94
CA ARG A 18 -17.32 -18.02 2.37
C ARG A 18 -15.85 -18.15 2.78
N LEU A 19 -15.45 -17.45 3.82
CA LEU A 19 -14.05 -17.45 4.29
C LEU A 19 -13.52 -18.87 4.53
N GLY A 20 -14.33 -19.76 5.13
CA GLY A 20 -13.95 -21.16 5.37
C GLY A 20 -13.89 -22.04 4.13
N GLU A 21 -14.39 -21.57 2.99
CA GLU A 21 -14.34 -22.26 1.69
C GLU A 21 -13.16 -21.83 0.85
N LEU A 22 -12.48 -20.73 1.26
CA LEU A 22 -11.23 -20.30 0.64
C LEU A 22 -10.11 -21.27 1.02
N THR A 23 -9.26 -21.57 0.06
CA THR A 23 -8.08 -22.39 0.36
C THR A 23 -7.13 -21.66 1.30
N PRO A 24 -6.28 -22.38 2.06
CA PRO A 24 -5.28 -21.76 2.93
C PRO A 24 -4.39 -20.74 2.18
N ALA A 25 -4.04 -21.02 0.93
CA ALA A 25 -3.28 -20.10 0.10
C ALA A 25 -4.06 -18.80 -0.19
N SER A 26 -5.34 -18.91 -0.54
CA SER A 26 -6.19 -17.72 -0.76
C SER A 26 -6.37 -16.92 0.52
N GLN A 27 -6.52 -17.59 1.66
CA GLN A 27 -6.62 -16.92 2.96
C GLN A 27 -5.33 -16.17 3.30
N LEU A 28 -4.16 -16.80 3.07
CA LEU A 28 -2.86 -16.16 3.27
C LEU A 28 -2.71 -14.93 2.37
N LEU A 29 -2.97 -15.05 1.07
CA LEU A 29 -2.86 -13.93 0.13
C LEU A 29 -3.80 -12.78 0.50
N LEU A 30 -5.04 -13.10 0.89
CA LEU A 30 -5.98 -12.10 1.38
C LEU A 30 -5.47 -11.42 2.64
N ALA A 31 -4.93 -12.17 3.59
CA ALA A 31 -4.37 -11.62 4.82
C ALA A 31 -3.17 -10.70 4.54
N LEU A 32 -2.23 -11.09 3.68
CA LEU A 32 -1.09 -10.26 3.28
C LEU A 32 -1.55 -8.96 2.61
N PHE A 33 -2.53 -9.04 1.71
CA PHE A 33 -3.13 -7.88 1.08
C PHE A 33 -3.78 -6.93 2.11
N LEU A 34 -4.55 -7.47 3.05
CA LEU A 34 -5.19 -6.68 4.09
C LEU A 34 -4.18 -6.04 5.04
N VAL A 35 -3.09 -6.74 5.40
CA VAL A 35 -1.99 -6.20 6.22
C VAL A 35 -1.31 -5.04 5.50
N HIS A 36 -0.99 -5.18 4.21
CA HIS A 36 -0.43 -4.10 3.42
C HIS A 36 -1.32 -2.87 3.42
N TYR A 37 -2.61 -3.04 3.14
CA TYR A 37 -3.56 -1.93 3.11
C TYR A 37 -3.89 -1.36 4.49
N ALA A 38 -3.84 -2.15 5.55
CA ALA A 38 -3.94 -1.64 6.92
C ALA A 38 -2.81 -0.65 7.24
N ASN A 39 -1.58 -0.98 6.83
CA ASN A 39 -0.47 -0.04 6.94
C ASN A 39 -0.69 1.20 6.07
N ARG A 40 -1.04 1.01 4.79
CA ARG A 40 -1.15 2.08 3.80
C ARG A 40 -2.32 3.03 4.05
N ALA A 41 -3.49 2.47 4.40
CA ALA A 41 -4.74 3.22 4.52
C ALA A 41 -5.02 3.75 5.93
N VAL A 42 -4.42 3.14 6.96
CA VAL A 42 -4.67 3.51 8.37
C VAL A 42 -3.40 4.00 9.03
N VAL A 43 -2.37 3.16 9.15
CA VAL A 43 -1.17 3.49 9.93
C VAL A 43 -0.42 4.69 9.33
N GLN A 44 -0.18 4.66 8.04
CA GLN A 44 0.56 5.72 7.34
C GLN A 44 -0.15 7.08 7.39
N PRO A 45 -1.46 7.21 7.11
CA PRO A 45 -2.15 8.50 7.24
C PRO A 45 -2.15 9.05 8.67
N LEU A 46 -2.31 8.19 9.69
CA LEU A 46 -2.26 8.61 11.10
C LEU A 46 -0.88 9.14 11.52
N ARG A 47 0.17 8.67 10.89
CA ARG A 47 1.56 9.08 11.18
C ARG A 47 2.02 10.28 10.35
N ASN A 48 1.37 10.56 9.24
CA ASN A 48 1.71 11.71 8.40
C ASN A 48 1.22 13.02 9.00
N PRO A 49 1.99 14.13 8.86
CA PRO A 49 1.46 15.45 9.14
C PRO A 49 0.32 15.81 8.18
N PRO A 50 -0.52 16.82 8.53
CA PRO A 50 -1.61 17.27 7.67
C PRO A 50 -1.16 17.55 6.24
N ARG A 51 -2.00 17.21 5.26
CA ARG A 51 -1.72 17.39 3.83
C ARG A 51 -2.66 18.42 3.23
N SER A 52 -2.27 18.99 2.09
CA SER A 52 -3.14 19.83 1.28
C SER A 52 -4.40 19.08 0.85
N PRO A 53 -5.53 19.77 0.69
CA PRO A 53 -6.74 19.19 0.13
C PRO A 53 -6.48 18.55 -1.24
N LEU A 54 -7.11 17.40 -1.48
CA LEU A 54 -7.03 16.72 -2.77
C LEU A 54 -8.05 17.33 -3.74
N ASN A 55 -7.69 17.36 -5.02
CA ASN A 55 -8.65 17.69 -6.06
C ASN A 55 -9.73 16.59 -6.15
N ALA A 56 -10.98 16.99 -6.32
CA ALA A 56 -12.11 16.07 -6.38
C ALA A 56 -11.99 15.05 -7.53
N SER A 57 -11.47 15.47 -8.69
CA SER A 57 -11.26 14.55 -9.81
C SER A 57 -10.26 13.45 -9.51
N VAL A 58 -9.16 13.77 -8.79
CA VAL A 58 -8.16 12.80 -8.34
C VAL A 58 -8.77 11.85 -7.32
N LEU A 59 -9.60 12.36 -6.40
CA LEU A 59 -10.28 11.52 -5.42
C LEU A 59 -11.23 10.54 -6.10
N ILE A 60 -12.07 11.00 -7.02
CA ILE A 60 -13.03 10.17 -7.75
C ILE A 60 -12.31 9.08 -8.55
N SER A 61 -11.31 9.45 -9.35
CA SER A 61 -10.55 8.47 -10.15
C SER A 61 -9.84 7.44 -9.28
N ALA A 62 -9.27 7.85 -8.14
CA ALA A 62 -8.64 6.94 -7.21
C ALA A 62 -9.66 5.97 -6.56
N VAL A 63 -10.85 6.43 -6.20
CA VAL A 63 -11.93 5.57 -5.66
C VAL A 63 -12.38 4.56 -6.70
N LEU A 64 -12.64 4.99 -7.94
CA LEU A 64 -13.07 4.10 -9.03
C LEU A 64 -12.00 3.05 -9.35
N PHE A 65 -10.74 3.48 -9.48
CA PHE A 65 -9.64 2.57 -9.71
C PHE A 65 -9.50 1.53 -8.60
N ASN A 66 -9.49 1.97 -7.33
CA ASN A 66 -9.36 1.07 -6.19
C ASN A 66 -10.55 0.11 -6.06
N ALA A 67 -11.76 0.56 -6.37
CA ALA A 67 -12.95 -0.30 -6.38
C ALA A 67 -12.85 -1.40 -7.45
N ALA A 68 -12.50 -1.02 -8.69
CA ALA A 68 -12.33 -1.96 -9.79
C ALA A 68 -11.19 -2.96 -9.52
N ASN A 69 -10.03 -2.46 -9.11
CA ASN A 69 -8.86 -3.29 -8.79
C ASN A 69 -9.19 -4.27 -7.65
N GLY A 70 -9.76 -3.76 -6.55
CA GLY A 70 -10.13 -4.61 -5.41
C GLY A 70 -11.17 -5.68 -5.78
N TYR A 71 -12.16 -5.34 -6.62
CA TYR A 71 -13.13 -6.30 -7.11
C TYR A 71 -12.48 -7.42 -7.95
N LEU A 72 -11.61 -7.05 -8.89
CA LEU A 72 -10.88 -8.01 -9.73
C LEU A 72 -9.97 -8.92 -8.88
N GLN A 73 -9.21 -8.36 -7.96
CA GLN A 73 -8.35 -9.14 -7.07
C GLN A 73 -9.15 -10.12 -6.20
N GLY A 74 -10.24 -9.67 -5.60
CA GLY A 74 -11.07 -10.50 -4.74
C GLY A 74 -11.76 -11.64 -5.48
N THR A 75 -12.33 -11.38 -6.67
CA THR A 75 -12.96 -12.41 -7.50
C THR A 75 -11.94 -13.42 -8.02
N TRP A 76 -10.77 -12.96 -8.46
CA TRP A 76 -9.70 -13.83 -8.91
C TRP A 76 -9.20 -14.75 -7.79
N LEU A 77 -8.98 -14.17 -6.61
CA LEU A 77 -8.53 -14.89 -5.42
C LEU A 77 -9.50 -16.02 -5.03
N ALA A 78 -10.78 -15.72 -5.03
CA ALA A 78 -11.81 -16.70 -4.70
C ALA A 78 -11.96 -17.79 -5.78
N ALA A 79 -11.78 -17.44 -7.06
CA ALA A 79 -11.92 -18.39 -8.18
C ALA A 79 -10.68 -19.27 -8.36
N HIS A 80 -9.48 -18.74 -8.22
CA HIS A 80 -8.23 -19.39 -8.67
C HIS A 80 -7.20 -19.59 -7.56
N GLY A 81 -7.28 -18.88 -6.44
CA GLY A 81 -6.25 -18.84 -5.40
C GLY A 81 -5.90 -20.18 -4.73
N GLY A 82 -6.63 -21.25 -5.05
CA GLY A 82 -6.44 -22.56 -4.43
C GLY A 82 -5.81 -23.66 -5.26
N ARG A 83 -5.78 -23.48 -6.57
CA ARG A 83 -5.46 -24.61 -7.46
C ARG A 83 -4.01 -24.78 -7.84
N SER A 84 -3.16 -23.78 -7.73
CA SER A 84 -1.79 -23.86 -8.24
C SER A 84 -0.74 -23.11 -7.42
N ALA A 85 -1.11 -22.09 -6.65
CA ALA A 85 -0.13 -21.15 -6.08
C ALA A 85 0.67 -21.72 -4.89
N ALA A 86 0.04 -22.50 -4.02
CA ALA A 86 0.70 -22.95 -2.78
C ALA A 86 1.64 -24.13 -2.95
N ALA A 87 1.46 -24.91 -4.03
CA ALA A 87 2.24 -26.12 -4.31
C ALA A 87 3.39 -25.88 -5.32
N SER A 88 3.47 -24.69 -5.90
CA SER A 88 4.52 -24.37 -6.87
C SER A 88 5.71 -23.69 -6.19
N TRP A 89 6.90 -24.04 -6.61
CA TRP A 89 8.14 -23.48 -6.11
C TRP A 89 8.22 -21.93 -6.11
N PRO A 90 7.53 -21.17 -6.98
CA PRO A 90 7.51 -19.70 -6.90
C PRO A 90 6.83 -19.11 -5.66
N ALA A 91 5.96 -19.86 -4.96
CA ALA A 91 5.20 -19.32 -3.83
C ALA A 91 6.07 -18.88 -2.64
N PRO A 92 7.08 -19.64 -2.19
CA PRO A 92 8.00 -19.17 -1.15
C PRO A 92 8.79 -17.94 -1.57
N LEU A 93 9.24 -17.89 -2.84
CA LEU A 93 9.93 -16.73 -3.38
C LEU A 93 9.01 -15.50 -3.39
N GLY A 94 7.76 -15.64 -3.82
CA GLY A 94 6.77 -14.56 -3.78
C GLY A 94 6.53 -14.04 -2.36
N LEU A 95 6.46 -14.92 -1.36
CA LEU A 95 6.33 -14.50 0.03
C LEU A 95 7.57 -13.73 0.52
N VAL A 96 8.77 -14.20 0.20
CA VAL A 96 10.02 -13.50 0.55
C VAL A 96 10.06 -12.11 -0.10
N LEU A 97 9.73 -12.02 -1.39
CA LEU A 97 9.69 -10.76 -2.11
C LEU A 97 8.65 -9.81 -1.50
N PHE A 98 7.45 -10.31 -1.18
CA PHE A 98 6.43 -9.50 -0.50
C PHE A 98 6.93 -8.95 0.84
N LEU A 99 7.56 -9.78 1.67
CA LEU A 99 8.06 -9.35 2.98
C LEU A 99 9.18 -8.31 2.85
N LEU A 100 10.11 -8.48 1.91
CA LEU A 100 11.16 -7.52 1.62
C LEU A 100 10.59 -6.22 1.06
N GLY A 101 9.66 -6.30 0.11
CA GLY A 101 8.97 -5.16 -0.46
C GLY A 101 8.18 -4.38 0.60
N PHE A 102 7.41 -5.08 1.43
CA PHE A 102 6.64 -4.47 2.52
C PHE A 102 7.55 -3.77 3.54
N ALA A 103 8.63 -4.44 3.98
CA ALA A 103 9.60 -3.85 4.90
C ALA A 103 10.28 -2.62 4.29
N GLY A 104 10.69 -2.71 3.03
CA GLY A 104 11.27 -1.60 2.28
C GLY A 104 10.31 -0.43 2.12
N ASN A 105 9.04 -0.70 1.79
CA ASN A 105 7.99 0.32 1.69
C ASN A 105 7.83 1.07 3.02
N VAL A 106 7.64 0.34 4.13
CA VAL A 106 7.49 0.92 5.47
C VAL A 106 8.72 1.76 5.86
N TRP A 107 9.93 1.26 5.56
CA TRP A 107 11.16 1.99 5.89
C TRP A 107 11.28 3.31 5.12
N HIS A 108 11.09 3.29 3.80
CA HIS A 108 11.19 4.50 2.98
C HIS A 108 10.07 5.51 3.30
N ASP A 109 8.85 5.03 3.58
CA ASP A 109 7.76 5.90 4.04
C ASP A 109 8.10 6.56 5.39
N ASN A 110 8.75 5.83 6.31
CA ASN A 110 9.19 6.40 7.58
C ASN A 110 10.21 7.52 7.38
N VAL A 111 11.16 7.36 6.47
CA VAL A 111 12.12 8.43 6.12
C VAL A 111 11.38 9.68 5.62
N LEU A 112 10.41 9.52 4.72
CA LEU A 112 9.61 10.64 4.20
C LEU A 112 8.76 11.31 5.29
N ILE A 113 8.15 10.53 6.19
CA ILE A 113 7.36 11.04 7.31
C ILE A 113 8.26 11.86 8.27
N GLN A 114 9.44 11.35 8.59
CA GLN A 114 10.37 12.05 9.49
C GLN A 114 10.84 13.38 8.87
N LEU A 115 11.20 13.39 7.59
CA LEU A 115 11.58 14.62 6.89
C LEU A 115 10.46 15.66 6.89
N ARG A 116 9.21 15.23 6.69
CA ARG A 116 8.04 16.12 6.74
C ARG A 116 7.82 16.67 8.15
N ARG A 117 7.95 15.83 9.19
CA ARG A 117 7.76 16.24 10.58
C ARG A 117 8.82 17.25 11.04
N GLN A 118 10.06 17.07 10.63
CA GLN A 118 11.16 17.99 10.96
C GLN A 118 10.93 19.38 10.39
N LYS A 119 10.31 19.50 9.24
CA LYS A 119 10.07 20.77 8.53
C LYS A 119 8.74 21.45 8.87
N TRP A 120 7.76 20.71 9.38
CA TRP A 120 6.43 21.27 9.64
C TRP A 120 6.41 22.48 10.58
N PRO A 121 7.16 22.53 11.70
CA PRO A 121 7.17 23.69 12.58
C PRO A 121 7.88 24.92 11.99
N ALA A 122 8.87 24.71 11.12
CA ALA A 122 9.68 25.81 10.58
C ALA A 122 8.98 26.57 9.44
N THR A 123 8.12 25.92 8.70
CA THR A 123 7.43 26.53 7.54
C THR A 123 6.29 27.46 7.94
N SER A 124 5.76 27.34 9.15
CA SER A 124 4.71 28.22 9.67
C SER A 124 5.23 29.60 10.12
N GLN A 125 6.53 29.76 10.32
CA GLN A 125 7.12 30.99 10.87
C GLN A 125 7.92 31.82 9.88
N VAL A 126 8.35 31.28 8.74
CA VAL A 126 9.17 32.03 7.77
C VAL A 126 8.48 32.10 6.41
N ARG A 127 7.64 33.08 6.24
CA ARG A 127 7.18 33.53 4.91
C ARG A 127 8.41 34.03 4.13
N GLY A 128 9.00 33.21 3.28
CA GLY A 128 9.81 33.77 2.20
C GLY A 128 11.06 33.05 1.73
N LEU A 129 11.72 32.12 2.43
CA LEU A 129 13.09 31.75 2.05
C LEU A 129 13.52 30.29 2.11
N THR A 130 12.66 29.34 2.46
CA THR A 130 13.05 27.91 2.38
C THR A 130 12.00 27.07 1.71
N SER A 131 12.41 26.38 0.65
CA SER A 131 11.57 25.38 -0.01
C SER A 131 11.06 24.40 1.05
N PRO A 132 9.73 24.15 1.11
CA PRO A 132 9.16 23.14 2.03
C PRO A 132 9.60 21.72 1.68
N TYR A 133 10.34 21.54 0.59
CA TYR A 133 10.81 20.27 0.09
C TYR A 133 12.23 19.96 0.55
N SER A 134 12.45 18.75 1.08
CA SER A 134 13.77 18.14 1.26
C SER A 134 13.89 16.93 0.37
N ILE A 135 15.01 16.81 -0.28
CA ILE A 135 15.35 15.62 -1.03
C ILE A 135 15.79 14.56 0.00
N PRO A 136 15.14 13.41 0.06
CA PRO A 136 15.58 12.32 0.93
C PRO A 136 16.90 11.73 0.40
N HIS A 137 17.78 11.37 1.31
CA HIS A 137 19.05 10.71 1.00
C HIS A 137 19.17 9.38 1.73
N GLY A 138 19.93 8.45 1.16
CA GLY A 138 20.22 7.14 1.74
C GLY A 138 19.26 6.03 1.26
N GLY A 139 19.68 4.78 1.44
CA GLY A 139 18.95 3.62 0.96
C GLY A 139 18.70 3.68 -0.55
N LEU A 140 17.53 3.22 -0.98
CA LEU A 140 17.16 3.22 -2.39
C LEU A 140 16.85 4.62 -2.96
N PHE A 141 16.77 5.69 -2.14
CA PHE A 141 16.68 7.06 -2.64
C PHE A 141 17.92 7.49 -3.44
N ALA A 142 19.04 6.79 -3.28
CA ALA A 142 20.22 7.01 -4.11
C ALA A 142 20.04 6.53 -5.56
N LEU A 143 19.09 5.62 -5.81
CA LEU A 143 18.87 4.96 -7.09
C LEU A 143 17.58 5.43 -7.77
N VAL A 144 16.51 5.66 -7.00
CA VAL A 144 15.20 6.02 -7.52
C VAL A 144 14.53 7.09 -6.66
N SER A 145 13.73 7.95 -7.30
CA SER A 145 13.05 9.07 -6.63
C SER A 145 11.94 8.63 -5.67
N TYR A 146 11.32 7.46 -5.91
CA TYR A 146 10.20 6.94 -5.15
C TYR A 146 10.39 5.46 -4.79
N PRO A 147 11.38 5.14 -3.95
CA PRO A 147 11.68 3.74 -3.60
C PRO A 147 10.55 3.05 -2.84
N ASN A 148 9.72 3.79 -2.13
CA ASN A 148 8.51 3.25 -1.50
C ASN A 148 7.56 2.62 -2.52
N TYR A 149 7.34 3.24 -3.69
CA TYR A 149 6.52 2.66 -4.75
C TYR A 149 7.22 1.49 -5.45
N LEU A 150 8.55 1.57 -5.64
CA LEU A 150 9.30 0.43 -6.17
C LEU A 150 9.12 -0.81 -5.27
N CYS A 151 9.18 -0.63 -3.96
CA CYS A 151 8.97 -1.71 -3.00
C CYS A 151 7.52 -2.26 -2.98
N GLU A 152 6.53 -1.52 -3.51
CA GLU A 152 5.16 -2.02 -3.69
C GLU A 152 5.03 -2.89 -4.96
N CYS A 153 5.94 -2.77 -5.92
CA CYS A 153 5.93 -3.55 -7.16
C CYS A 153 6.61 -4.92 -7.03
N VAL A 154 7.33 -5.17 -5.94
CA VAL A 154 8.04 -6.42 -5.63
C VAL A 154 7.13 -7.36 -4.86
#